data_d15997d34698eaad58f1b48fd922f7a7
#
_entry.id   d15997d34698eaad58f1b48fd922f7a7
#
_cell.length_a   1.000
_cell.length_b   1.000
_cell.length_c   1.000
_cell.angle_alpha   90.00
_cell.angle_beta   90.00
_cell.angle_gamma   90.00
#
_symmetry.space_group_name_H-M   'P 1'
#
loop_
_entity.id
_entity.type
_entity.pdbx_description
1 polymer ?
#
loop_
_entity_poly.entity_id
_entity_poly.type
_entity_poly.pdbx_seq_one_letter_code
_entity_poly.pdbx_strand_id
1 'polypeptide(L)'
;DDTGSTPFDSKLAYAGIDMGDVGTLSAGRQNSVFKGAVTSKTDVFPEYGGKAAQKLFSRDSHTVIYSNQIGPIAFDNLVKVDGATGKSGVDVYETSASMSLEDTIDLGVAYSDDKVNDVKYYGAGITVAAGDNTSIGYNHTIKDNEVSNVETKANEITGSHTIDSTTFAIGYGKIEDGNAYTTIGAKQKVSDKLELYGAYEMADVSSGTDTNGMSFGLKLKF
;
A
#
# COMPACT_ATOMS: atom_id res chain seq x y z
N ASP A 1 29.27 0.24 -17.72
CA ASP A 1 28.83 0.99 -16.53
C ASP A 1 27.82 2.04 -16.97
N ASP A 2 26.54 1.63 -17.09
CA ASP A 2 25.45 2.55 -17.33
C ASP A 2 24.97 3.09 -15.97
N THR A 3 25.58 4.18 -15.51
CA THR A 3 25.14 4.94 -14.34
C THR A 3 24.02 5.92 -14.67
N GLY A 4 23.41 5.79 -15.84
CA GLY A 4 22.29 6.60 -16.28
C GLY A 4 21.01 6.21 -15.53
N SER A 5 20.39 7.15 -14.82
CA SER A 5 19.02 7.01 -14.38
C SER A 5 18.14 6.76 -15.61
N THR A 6 17.57 5.57 -15.73
CA THR A 6 16.64 5.27 -16.80
C THR A 6 15.42 6.19 -16.67
N PRO A 7 15.08 7.00 -17.69
CA PRO A 7 13.96 7.94 -17.62
C PRO A 7 12.59 7.24 -17.49
N PHE A 8 12.57 5.92 -17.65
CA PHE A 8 11.37 5.09 -17.50
C PHE A 8 11.68 3.92 -16.56
N ASP A 9 11.08 3.94 -15.39
CA ASP A 9 11.07 2.79 -14.47
C ASP A 9 9.69 2.14 -14.50
N SER A 10 9.65 0.82 -14.75
CA SER A 10 8.38 0.10 -14.74
C SER A 10 7.87 -0.04 -13.32
N LYS A 11 6.66 0.44 -13.06
CA LYS A 11 6.01 0.23 -11.76
C LYS A 11 5.70 -1.25 -11.51
N LEU A 12 5.21 -1.94 -12.53
CA LEU A 12 4.84 -3.36 -12.50
C LEU A 12 5.37 -4.04 -13.76
N ALA A 13 5.94 -5.24 -13.60
CA ALA A 13 6.43 -6.08 -14.70
C ALA A 13 6.39 -7.54 -14.23
N TYR A 14 5.29 -8.23 -14.47
CA TYR A 14 5.08 -9.61 -14.06
C TYR A 14 4.27 -10.38 -15.09
N ALA A 15 4.37 -11.70 -15.02
CA ALA A 15 3.52 -12.62 -15.78
C ALA A 15 2.94 -13.66 -14.82
N GLY A 16 1.80 -14.23 -15.18
CA GLY A 16 1.14 -15.23 -14.34
C GLY A 16 0.36 -16.24 -15.15
N ILE A 17 -0.05 -17.30 -14.47
CA ILE A 17 -0.87 -18.40 -14.98
C ILE A 17 -2.11 -18.48 -14.12
N ASP A 18 -3.26 -18.39 -14.75
CA ASP A 18 -4.55 -18.66 -14.12
C ASP A 18 -4.82 -20.17 -14.24
N MET A 19 -5.03 -20.81 -13.09
CA MET A 19 -5.27 -22.26 -12.97
C MET A 19 -6.74 -22.56 -12.64
N GLY A 20 -7.64 -21.61 -12.89
CA GLY A 20 -9.06 -21.73 -12.58
C GLY A 20 -9.31 -21.81 -11.07
N ASP A 21 -10.09 -22.80 -10.64
CA ASP A 21 -10.48 -22.99 -9.23
C ASP A 21 -9.28 -23.23 -8.28
N VAL A 22 -8.12 -23.57 -8.83
CA VAL A 22 -6.89 -23.75 -8.04
C VAL A 22 -6.24 -22.40 -7.68
N GLY A 23 -6.59 -21.32 -8.39
CA GLY A 23 -6.05 -19.98 -8.17
C GLY A 23 -5.06 -19.54 -9.24
N THR A 24 -4.35 -18.46 -8.98
CA THR A 24 -3.41 -17.83 -9.91
C THR A 24 -2.00 -17.82 -9.32
N LEU A 25 -1.01 -18.14 -10.13
CA LEU A 25 0.40 -18.00 -9.79
C LEU A 25 1.03 -16.93 -10.69
N SER A 26 1.70 -15.96 -10.11
CA SER A 26 2.38 -14.88 -10.85
C SER A 26 3.80 -14.65 -10.34
N ALA A 27 4.69 -14.17 -11.22
CA ALA A 27 6.08 -13.90 -10.89
C ALA A 27 6.58 -12.62 -11.57
N GLY A 28 7.41 -11.85 -10.87
CA GLY A 28 8.04 -10.62 -11.38
C GLY A 28 7.96 -9.45 -10.40
N ARG A 29 7.96 -8.22 -10.94
CA ARG A 29 7.81 -7.00 -10.14
C ARG A 29 6.34 -6.69 -9.91
N GLN A 30 5.88 -6.90 -8.69
CA GLN A 30 4.47 -6.84 -8.30
C GLN A 30 4.25 -6.01 -7.04
N ASN A 31 2.99 -5.67 -6.77
CA ASN A 31 2.62 -5.09 -5.47
C ASN A 31 2.78 -6.15 -4.37
N SER A 32 3.15 -5.69 -3.19
CA SER A 32 3.08 -6.45 -1.95
C SER A 32 1.64 -6.87 -1.66
N VAL A 33 1.43 -8.08 -1.19
CA VAL A 33 0.10 -8.55 -0.77
C VAL A 33 -0.32 -7.86 0.53
N PHE A 34 0.64 -7.50 1.39
CA PHE A 34 0.41 -6.65 2.56
C PHE A 34 -0.15 -5.28 2.14
N LYS A 35 0.46 -4.64 1.12
CA LYS A 35 -0.08 -3.39 0.57
C LYS A 35 -1.50 -3.59 0.05
N GLY A 36 -1.73 -4.63 -0.72
CA GLY A 36 -3.03 -4.92 -1.33
C GLY A 36 -4.16 -5.03 -0.30
N ALA A 37 -3.93 -5.78 0.76
CA ALA A 37 -4.94 -6.05 1.78
C ALA A 37 -5.10 -4.92 2.81
N VAL A 38 -4.02 -4.23 3.19
CA VAL A 38 -4.02 -3.33 4.35
C VAL A 38 -3.81 -1.87 3.96
N THR A 39 -2.63 -1.51 3.44
CA THR A 39 -2.31 -0.09 3.28
C THR A 39 -3.03 0.57 2.11
N SER A 40 -3.55 -0.20 1.15
CA SER A 40 -4.42 0.30 0.08
C SER A 40 -5.74 0.88 0.60
N LYS A 41 -6.17 0.51 1.80
CA LYS A 41 -7.44 0.99 2.39
C LYS A 41 -7.41 2.50 2.69
N THR A 42 -6.24 3.09 2.82
CA THR A 42 -6.02 4.53 3.04
C THR A 42 -5.28 5.22 1.91
N ASP A 43 -4.92 4.50 0.82
CA ASP A 43 -4.14 5.02 -0.32
C ASP A 43 -5.03 5.81 -1.31
N VAL A 44 -5.52 6.97 -0.87
CA VAL A 44 -6.43 7.83 -1.66
C VAL A 44 -5.71 8.95 -2.41
N PHE A 45 -4.44 9.21 -2.08
CA PHE A 45 -3.64 10.29 -2.67
C PHE A 45 -2.68 9.74 -3.73
N PRO A 46 -2.52 10.40 -4.90
CA PRO A 46 -1.60 9.95 -5.94
C PRO A 46 -0.11 9.97 -5.54
N GLU A 47 0.32 10.97 -4.76
CA GLU A 47 1.74 11.18 -4.40
C GLU A 47 2.01 11.11 -2.90
N TYR A 48 1.09 11.60 -2.09
CA TYR A 48 1.19 11.60 -0.63
C TYR A 48 0.26 10.55 -0.01
N GLY A 49 0.37 10.36 1.29
CA GLY A 49 -0.38 9.36 2.05
C GLY A 49 0.40 8.05 2.21
N GLY A 50 -0.07 7.19 3.11
CA GLY A 50 0.57 5.91 3.39
C GLY A 50 1.95 6.01 4.04
N LYS A 51 2.34 7.18 4.56
CA LYS A 51 3.67 7.42 5.15
C LYS A 51 3.80 6.92 6.57
N ALA A 52 2.71 6.92 7.32
CA ALA A 52 2.72 6.39 8.68
C ALA A 52 2.68 4.86 8.68
N ALA A 53 1.95 4.26 7.75
CA ALA A 53 1.75 2.81 7.71
C ALA A 53 3.06 2.02 7.66
N GLN A 54 3.24 1.14 8.64
CA GLN A 54 4.40 0.26 8.72
C GLN A 54 4.23 -0.91 7.75
N LYS A 55 5.08 -0.98 6.74
CA LYS A 55 5.14 -2.05 5.74
C LYS A 55 6.56 -2.22 5.25
N LEU A 56 6.91 -3.41 4.78
CA LEU A 56 8.25 -3.67 4.27
C LEU A 56 8.48 -2.93 2.94
N PHE A 57 7.58 -3.13 1.98
CA PHE A 57 7.62 -2.47 0.68
C PHE A 57 6.22 -2.29 0.09
N SER A 58 6.08 -1.41 -0.89
CA SER A 58 4.82 -1.26 -1.63
C SER A 58 4.78 -2.16 -2.86
N ARG A 59 5.93 -2.39 -3.49
CA ARG A 59 6.15 -3.29 -4.62
C ARG A 59 7.61 -3.69 -4.66
N ASP A 60 7.87 -4.89 -5.16
CA ASP A 60 9.24 -5.38 -5.31
C ASP A 60 9.37 -6.33 -6.51
N SER A 61 10.62 -6.53 -6.95
CA SER A 61 11.02 -7.51 -7.95
C SER A 61 11.31 -8.87 -7.28
N HIS A 62 11.55 -9.92 -8.10
CA HIS A 62 11.88 -11.27 -7.63
C HIS A 62 10.82 -11.87 -6.71
N THR A 63 9.57 -11.47 -6.90
CA THR A 63 8.44 -11.99 -6.12
C THR A 63 7.66 -13.01 -6.91
N VAL A 64 7.16 -14.01 -6.19
CA VAL A 64 6.17 -14.97 -6.66
C VAL A 64 4.95 -14.84 -5.77
N ILE A 65 3.77 -14.67 -6.37
CA ILE A 65 2.50 -14.56 -5.65
C ILE A 65 1.59 -15.70 -6.08
N TYR A 66 1.03 -16.38 -5.09
CA TYR A 66 -0.10 -17.28 -5.26
C TYR A 66 -1.35 -16.62 -4.68
N SER A 67 -2.38 -16.50 -5.50
CA SER A 67 -3.68 -15.93 -5.15
C SER A 67 -4.78 -16.96 -5.33
N ASN A 68 -5.70 -17.06 -4.36
CA ASN A 68 -6.89 -17.88 -4.45
C ASN A 68 -8.06 -17.20 -3.74
N GLN A 69 -9.28 -17.62 -4.07
CA GLN A 69 -10.51 -17.15 -3.44
C GLN A 69 -11.32 -18.34 -2.94
N ILE A 70 -11.71 -18.28 -1.67
CA ILE A 70 -12.54 -19.30 -1.03
C ILE A 70 -13.79 -18.61 -0.49
N GLY A 71 -14.91 -18.79 -1.18
CA GLY A 71 -16.14 -18.06 -0.89
C GLY A 71 -15.91 -16.54 -1.06
N PRO A 72 -16.27 -15.70 -0.06
CA PRO A 72 -16.06 -14.26 -0.14
C PRO A 72 -14.64 -13.81 0.21
N ILE A 73 -13.75 -14.71 0.62
CA ILE A 73 -12.42 -14.38 1.14
C ILE A 73 -11.37 -14.65 0.06
N ALA A 74 -10.62 -13.60 -0.30
CA ALA A 74 -9.42 -13.71 -1.11
C ALA A 74 -8.20 -13.93 -0.21
N PHE A 75 -7.34 -14.86 -0.60
CA PHE A 75 -6.09 -15.19 0.06
C PHE A 75 -4.93 -14.98 -0.90
N ASP A 76 -3.91 -14.25 -0.47
CA ASP A 76 -2.69 -14.06 -1.24
C ASP A 76 -1.48 -14.43 -0.39
N ASN A 77 -0.51 -15.08 -1.04
CA ASN A 77 0.77 -15.44 -0.45
C ASN A 77 1.88 -14.98 -1.38
N LEU A 78 2.84 -14.24 -0.85
CA LEU A 78 4.00 -13.75 -1.57
C LEU A 78 5.27 -14.36 -0.98
N VAL A 79 6.17 -14.79 -1.84
CA VAL A 79 7.56 -15.07 -1.50
C VAL A 79 8.48 -14.22 -2.36
N LYS A 80 9.53 -13.67 -1.74
CA LYS A 80 10.62 -13.01 -2.43
C LYS A 80 11.89 -13.85 -2.26
N VAL A 81 12.58 -14.09 -3.38
CA VAL A 81 13.85 -14.81 -3.44
C VAL A 81 14.84 -13.92 -4.17
N ASP A 82 15.68 -13.21 -3.45
CA ASP A 82 16.63 -12.23 -3.99
C ASP A 82 18.08 -12.68 -3.81
N GLY A 83 18.31 -13.74 -3.04
CA GLY A 83 19.63 -14.30 -2.78
C GLY A 83 20.49 -13.39 -1.91
N ALA A 84 19.91 -12.81 -0.87
CA ALA A 84 20.66 -11.98 0.08
C ALA A 84 21.90 -12.72 0.60
N THR A 85 23.00 -12.00 0.72
CA THR A 85 24.30 -12.55 1.12
C THR A 85 24.23 -13.24 2.48
N GLY A 86 24.61 -14.52 2.51
CA GLY A 86 24.61 -15.34 3.75
C GLY A 86 23.25 -15.93 4.13
N LYS A 87 22.21 -15.69 3.35
CA LYS A 87 20.89 -16.30 3.49
C LYS A 87 20.61 -17.19 2.27
N SER A 88 19.93 -18.29 2.48
CA SER A 88 19.49 -19.18 1.41
C SER A 88 17.98 -19.41 1.54
N GLY A 89 17.28 -19.45 0.41
CA GLY A 89 15.85 -19.70 0.36
C GLY A 89 15.01 -18.43 0.23
N VAL A 90 13.93 -18.33 1.01
CA VAL A 90 12.99 -17.22 0.96
C VAL A 90 13.49 -16.06 1.82
N ASP A 91 13.69 -14.90 1.20
CA ASP A 91 14.14 -13.67 1.88
C ASP A 91 12.98 -12.95 2.57
N VAL A 92 11.81 -12.94 1.94
CA VAL A 92 10.57 -12.35 2.47
C VAL A 92 9.40 -13.30 2.22
N TYR A 93 8.56 -13.42 3.22
CA TYR A 93 7.26 -14.07 3.12
C TYR A 93 6.17 -13.08 3.52
N GLU A 94 5.11 -13.00 2.71
CA GLU A 94 3.89 -12.27 3.07
C GLU A 94 2.67 -13.14 2.89
N THR A 95 1.67 -12.96 3.73
CA THR A 95 0.34 -13.53 3.55
C THR A 95 -0.73 -12.51 3.85
N SER A 96 -1.83 -12.58 3.14
CA SER A 96 -2.98 -11.71 3.38
C SER A 96 -4.30 -12.45 3.19
N ALA A 97 -5.33 -11.93 3.85
CA ALA A 97 -6.71 -12.28 3.62
C ALA A 97 -7.54 -11.00 3.50
N SER A 98 -8.41 -10.95 2.51
CA SER A 98 -9.29 -9.81 2.30
C SER A 98 -10.70 -10.25 1.93
N MET A 99 -11.69 -9.40 2.22
CA MET A 99 -13.09 -9.68 1.96
C MET A 99 -13.84 -8.37 1.69
N SER A 100 -14.68 -8.37 0.65
CA SER A 100 -15.62 -7.27 0.37
C SER A 100 -17.03 -7.72 0.70
N LEU A 101 -17.77 -6.89 1.46
CA LEU A 101 -19.15 -7.10 1.85
C LEU A 101 -20.05 -6.10 1.11
N GLU A 102 -20.89 -6.59 0.22
CA GLU A 102 -21.92 -5.83 -0.51
C GLU A 102 -21.39 -4.52 -1.13
N ASP A 103 -20.14 -4.52 -1.63
CA ASP A 103 -19.44 -3.34 -2.18
C ASP A 103 -19.39 -2.13 -1.23
N THR A 104 -19.80 -2.32 0.03
CA THR A 104 -19.87 -1.26 1.04
C THR A 104 -18.69 -1.29 2.00
N ILE A 105 -18.24 -2.47 2.40
CA ILE A 105 -17.15 -2.65 3.35
C ILE A 105 -16.11 -3.56 2.73
N ASP A 106 -14.87 -3.09 2.70
CA ASP A 106 -13.72 -3.84 2.24
C ASP A 106 -12.70 -3.97 3.39
N LEU A 107 -12.47 -5.22 3.82
CA LEU A 107 -11.64 -5.58 4.96
C LEU A 107 -10.38 -6.29 4.48
N GLY A 108 -9.28 -6.14 5.21
CA GLY A 108 -8.08 -6.91 4.96
C GLY A 108 -7.19 -7.02 6.18
N VAL A 109 -6.50 -8.14 6.28
CA VAL A 109 -5.44 -8.39 7.26
C VAL A 109 -4.23 -8.94 6.53
N ALA A 110 -3.04 -8.65 7.04
CA ALA A 110 -1.80 -9.16 6.43
C ALA A 110 -0.69 -9.31 7.46
N TYR A 111 0.23 -10.20 7.11
CA TYR A 111 1.47 -10.46 7.80
C TYR A 111 2.62 -10.44 6.80
N SER A 112 3.77 -9.90 7.19
CA SER A 112 5.01 -9.94 6.41
C SER A 112 6.18 -10.28 7.34
N ASP A 113 7.11 -11.11 6.85
CA ASP A 113 8.29 -11.58 7.57
C ASP A 113 9.54 -11.37 6.70
N ASP A 114 10.34 -10.39 7.07
CA ASP A 114 11.65 -10.12 6.48
C ASP A 114 12.72 -10.98 7.18
N LYS A 115 13.01 -12.12 6.60
CA LYS A 115 14.00 -13.07 7.10
C LYS A 115 15.43 -12.55 7.05
N VAL A 116 15.69 -11.54 6.23
CA VAL A 116 17.03 -10.97 6.07
C VAL A 116 17.37 -10.05 7.23
N ASN A 117 16.39 -9.22 7.63
CA ASN A 117 16.58 -8.20 8.66
C ASN A 117 15.96 -8.57 10.02
N ASP A 118 15.34 -9.76 10.13
CA ASP A 118 14.61 -10.23 11.31
C ASP A 118 13.55 -9.19 11.78
N VAL A 119 12.68 -8.77 10.81
CA VAL A 119 11.62 -7.78 11.04
C VAL A 119 10.29 -8.34 10.58
N LYS A 120 9.28 -8.25 11.43
CA LYS A 120 7.92 -8.68 11.12
C LYS A 120 6.97 -7.48 11.03
N TYR A 121 5.97 -7.60 10.17
CA TYR A 121 4.92 -6.59 10.00
C TYR A 121 3.55 -7.24 10.12
N TYR A 122 2.67 -6.59 10.83
CA TYR A 122 1.28 -7.00 10.99
C TYR A 122 0.39 -5.84 10.60
N GLY A 123 -0.75 -6.12 10.00
CA GLY A 123 -1.67 -5.07 9.62
C GLY A 123 -3.11 -5.52 9.49
N ALA A 124 -4.00 -4.57 9.76
CA ALA A 124 -5.42 -4.67 9.46
C ALA A 124 -5.90 -3.37 8.82
N GLY A 125 -6.79 -3.47 7.86
CA GLY A 125 -7.34 -2.32 7.17
C GLY A 125 -8.80 -2.50 6.82
N ILE A 126 -9.52 -1.38 6.77
CA ILE A 126 -10.93 -1.33 6.39
C ILE A 126 -11.17 -0.11 5.50
N THR A 127 -12.00 -0.27 4.50
CA THR A 127 -12.63 0.82 3.76
C THR A 127 -14.14 0.67 3.86
N VAL A 128 -14.82 1.78 4.13
CA VAL A 128 -16.29 1.84 4.18
C VAL A 128 -16.77 2.86 3.16
N ALA A 129 -17.64 2.42 2.23
CA ALA A 129 -18.37 3.32 1.35
C ALA A 129 -19.61 3.85 2.09
N ALA A 130 -19.73 5.17 2.18
CA ALA A 130 -20.88 5.86 2.77
C ALA A 130 -21.70 6.49 1.63
N GLY A 131 -22.52 5.65 0.99
CA GLY A 131 -23.20 5.97 -0.28
C GLY A 131 -22.22 5.97 -1.47
N ASP A 132 -22.70 6.45 -2.62
CA ASP A 132 -22.00 6.31 -3.92
C ASP A 132 -20.74 7.18 -4.04
N ASN A 133 -20.66 8.24 -3.26
CA ASN A 133 -19.66 9.30 -3.46
C ASN A 133 -18.67 9.48 -2.31
N THR A 134 -18.86 8.80 -1.18
CA THR A 134 -18.04 8.98 0.02
C THR A 134 -17.37 7.69 0.41
N SER A 135 -16.09 7.75 0.74
CA SER A 135 -15.35 6.59 1.27
C SER A 135 -14.52 7.02 2.48
N ILE A 136 -14.45 6.14 3.47
CA ILE A 136 -13.62 6.30 4.66
C ILE A 136 -12.74 5.05 4.76
N GLY A 137 -11.43 5.27 4.84
CA GLY A 137 -10.43 4.23 5.01
C GLY A 137 -9.73 4.33 6.36
N TYR A 138 -9.38 3.21 6.94
CA TYR A 138 -8.54 3.12 8.13
C TYR A 138 -7.60 1.94 8.03
N ASN A 139 -6.38 2.10 8.49
CA ASN A 139 -5.48 0.99 8.75
C ASN A 139 -4.74 1.13 10.08
N HIS A 140 -4.41 -0.01 10.66
CA HIS A 140 -3.51 -0.16 11.78
C HIS A 140 -2.37 -1.10 11.37
N THR A 141 -1.14 -0.69 11.61
CA THR A 141 0.04 -1.47 11.25
C THR A 141 1.05 -1.51 12.40
N ILE A 142 1.75 -2.62 12.52
CA ILE A 142 2.79 -2.87 13.52
C ILE A 142 4.03 -3.35 12.80
N LYS A 143 5.17 -2.78 13.14
CA LYS A 143 6.51 -3.27 12.79
C LYS A 143 7.18 -3.77 14.06
N ASP A 144 7.56 -5.02 14.08
CA ASP A 144 8.31 -5.66 15.15
C ASP A 144 9.74 -5.97 14.67
N ASN A 145 10.71 -5.31 15.25
CA ASN A 145 12.12 -5.54 14.95
C ASN A 145 12.71 -6.46 16.04
N GLU A 146 12.87 -7.74 15.70
CA GLU A 146 13.34 -8.76 16.64
C GLU A 146 14.81 -8.56 17.05
N VAL A 147 15.63 -7.91 16.22
CA VAL A 147 17.03 -7.61 16.52
C VAL A 147 17.17 -6.54 17.61
N SER A 148 16.40 -5.45 17.47
CA SER A 148 16.42 -4.35 18.44
C SER A 148 15.42 -4.51 19.57
N ASN A 149 14.51 -5.47 19.46
CA ASN A 149 13.38 -5.70 20.38
C ASN A 149 12.51 -4.43 20.52
N VAL A 150 12.25 -3.76 19.38
CA VAL A 150 11.45 -2.53 19.31
C VAL A 150 10.22 -2.77 18.43
N GLU A 151 9.06 -2.51 19.00
CA GLU A 151 7.79 -2.48 18.30
C GLU A 151 7.41 -1.04 17.93
N THR A 152 6.97 -0.81 16.70
CA THR A 152 6.49 0.49 16.21
C THR A 152 5.08 0.32 15.67
N LYS A 153 4.11 1.06 16.22
CA LYS A 153 2.72 1.06 15.77
C LYS A 153 2.41 2.31 14.96
N ALA A 154 1.50 2.15 14.03
CA ALA A 154 1.00 3.28 13.26
C ALA A 154 -0.47 3.12 12.91
N ASN A 155 -1.15 4.24 12.77
CA ASN A 155 -2.54 4.33 12.35
C ASN A 155 -2.65 5.34 11.22
N GLU A 156 -3.51 5.06 10.26
CA GLU A 156 -3.91 6.01 9.24
C GLU A 156 -5.42 5.99 9.08
N ILE A 157 -5.99 7.17 8.87
CA ILE A 157 -7.39 7.36 8.51
C ILE A 157 -7.48 8.30 7.32
N THR A 158 -8.34 7.99 6.37
CA THR A 158 -8.62 8.83 5.21
C THR A 158 -10.11 8.97 4.98
N GLY A 159 -10.49 10.10 4.42
CA GLY A 159 -11.83 10.34 3.92
C GLY A 159 -11.76 10.90 2.52
N SER A 160 -12.65 10.47 1.63
CA SER A 160 -12.78 11.06 0.30
C SER A 160 -14.26 11.27 -0.04
N HIS A 161 -14.53 12.33 -0.80
CA HIS A 161 -15.87 12.65 -1.30
C HIS A 161 -15.80 13.17 -2.72
N THR A 162 -16.65 12.63 -3.59
CA THR A 162 -16.71 13.00 -5.00
C THR A 162 -17.94 13.87 -5.27
N ILE A 163 -17.72 15.02 -5.87
CA ILE A 163 -18.76 15.94 -6.36
C ILE A 163 -18.54 16.04 -7.87
N ASP A 164 -19.53 15.60 -8.65
CA ASP A 164 -19.46 15.51 -10.12
C ASP A 164 -18.21 14.71 -10.56
N SER A 165 -17.21 15.39 -11.11
CA SER A 165 -15.96 14.80 -11.61
C SER A 165 -14.75 15.11 -10.72
N THR A 166 -14.96 15.73 -9.55
CA THR A 166 -13.90 16.12 -8.62
C THR A 166 -14.00 15.29 -7.34
N THR A 167 -12.91 14.62 -6.97
CA THR A 167 -12.78 13.92 -5.68
C THR A 167 -11.89 14.73 -4.77
N PHE A 168 -12.40 15.12 -3.62
CA PHE A 168 -11.65 15.72 -2.52
C PHE A 168 -11.26 14.63 -1.52
N ALA A 169 -10.07 14.74 -0.94
CA ALA A 169 -9.60 13.79 0.05
C ALA A 169 -8.89 14.49 1.21
N ILE A 170 -9.01 13.91 2.39
CA ILE A 170 -8.26 14.27 3.60
C ILE A 170 -7.72 12.99 4.23
N GLY A 171 -6.52 13.06 4.78
CA GLY A 171 -5.88 11.94 5.47
C GLY A 171 -5.11 12.39 6.69
N TYR A 172 -5.05 11.54 7.69
CA TYR A 172 -4.21 11.68 8.85
C TYR A 172 -3.53 10.36 9.16
N GLY A 173 -2.21 10.39 9.35
CA GLY A 173 -1.41 9.24 9.75
C GLY A 173 -0.52 9.59 10.94
N LYS A 174 -0.39 8.66 11.90
CA LYS A 174 0.44 8.81 13.09
C LYS A 174 1.23 7.56 13.35
N ILE A 175 2.53 7.71 13.52
CA ILE A 175 3.43 6.69 14.09
C ILE A 175 3.46 6.91 15.60
N GLU A 176 3.24 5.87 16.40
CA GLU A 176 3.34 5.94 17.86
C GLU A 176 4.75 6.40 18.25
N ASP A 177 4.85 7.39 19.12
CA ASP A 177 6.11 8.06 19.51
C ASP A 177 6.95 8.58 18.33
N GLY A 178 6.34 8.76 17.18
CA GLY A 178 6.98 9.18 15.94
C GLY A 178 6.23 10.30 15.23
N ASN A 179 6.49 10.43 13.94
CA ASN A 179 5.93 11.48 13.10
C ASN A 179 4.41 11.36 12.89
N ALA A 180 3.77 12.50 12.67
CA ALA A 180 2.40 12.57 12.19
C ALA A 180 2.34 13.27 10.82
N TYR A 181 1.35 12.89 10.01
CA TYR A 181 1.16 13.39 8.65
C TYR A 181 -0.30 13.77 8.45
N THR A 182 -0.54 14.97 7.96
CA THR A 182 -1.87 15.41 7.52
C THR A 182 -1.81 15.74 6.05
N THR A 183 -2.67 15.14 5.24
CA THR A 183 -2.71 15.35 3.79
C THR A 183 -4.09 15.79 3.37
N ILE A 184 -4.17 16.82 2.53
CA ILE A 184 -5.39 17.21 1.81
C ILE A 184 -5.12 17.21 0.32
N GLY A 185 -6.10 16.86 -0.49
CA GLY A 185 -5.91 16.83 -1.92
C GLY A 185 -7.21 16.80 -2.72
N ALA A 186 -7.07 17.01 -4.01
CA ALA A 186 -8.16 16.88 -4.96
C ALA A 186 -7.69 16.20 -6.24
N LYS A 187 -8.60 15.44 -6.87
CA LYS A 187 -8.44 14.83 -8.19
C LYS A 187 -9.60 15.27 -9.06
N GLN A 188 -9.30 15.72 -10.27
CA GLN A 188 -10.28 16.11 -11.26
C GLN A 188 -10.23 15.15 -12.44
N LYS A 189 -11.29 14.40 -12.67
CA LYS A 189 -11.46 13.62 -13.90
C LYS A 189 -11.86 14.57 -15.03
N VAL A 190 -10.93 14.83 -15.95
CA VAL A 190 -11.16 15.69 -17.13
C VAL A 190 -11.79 14.89 -18.26
N SER A 191 -11.35 13.63 -18.42
CA SER A 191 -11.91 12.67 -19.37
C SER A 191 -11.65 11.25 -18.86
N ASP A 192 -12.11 10.23 -19.60
CA ASP A 192 -11.82 8.83 -19.23
C ASP A 192 -10.31 8.50 -19.30
N LYS A 193 -9.55 9.31 -20.03
CA LYS A 193 -8.11 9.12 -20.21
C LYS A 193 -7.25 10.12 -19.44
N LEU A 194 -7.80 11.23 -18.94
CA LEU A 194 -7.04 12.28 -18.27
C LEU A 194 -7.61 12.62 -16.91
N GLU A 195 -6.76 12.51 -15.90
CA GLU A 195 -7.01 12.96 -14.53
C GLU A 195 -5.92 13.97 -14.13
N LEU A 196 -6.32 15.10 -13.55
CA LEU A 196 -5.43 16.06 -12.90
C LEU A 196 -5.52 15.87 -11.39
N TYR A 197 -4.44 16.10 -10.67
CA TYR A 197 -4.45 16.03 -9.21
C TYR A 197 -3.52 17.06 -8.57
N GLY A 198 -3.83 17.40 -7.32
CA GLY A 198 -2.96 18.18 -6.46
C GLY A 198 -3.15 17.74 -5.01
N ALA A 199 -2.09 17.79 -4.23
CA ALA A 199 -2.12 17.48 -2.81
C ALA A 199 -1.13 18.35 -2.03
N TYR A 200 -1.46 18.61 -0.77
CA TYR A 200 -0.62 19.27 0.21
C TYR A 200 -0.50 18.39 1.45
N GLU A 201 0.72 18.18 1.91
CA GLU A 201 1.02 17.41 3.09
C GLU A 201 1.77 18.24 4.13
N MET A 202 1.35 18.13 5.36
CA MET A 202 2.01 18.65 6.56
C MET A 202 2.55 17.44 7.35
N ALA A 203 3.83 17.46 7.66
CA ALA A 203 4.47 16.47 8.51
C ALA A 203 4.95 17.13 9.80
N ASP A 204 4.40 16.69 10.92
CA ASP A 204 4.88 16.97 12.27
C ASP A 204 5.95 15.93 12.62
N VAL A 205 7.20 16.37 12.70
CA VAL A 205 8.37 15.51 12.84
C VAL A 205 8.79 15.46 14.30
N SER A 206 8.65 14.30 14.95
CA SER A 206 8.91 14.09 16.38
C SER A 206 10.35 14.42 16.80
N SER A 207 11.31 14.33 15.87
CA SER A 207 12.72 14.67 16.11
C SER A 207 13.29 15.46 14.92
N GLY A 208 12.99 16.76 14.85
CA GLY A 208 13.45 17.60 13.75
C GLY A 208 12.57 18.81 13.49
N THR A 209 12.67 19.33 12.28
CA THR A 209 11.82 20.45 11.84
C THR A 209 10.63 19.92 11.07
N ASP A 210 9.45 20.41 11.37
CA ASP A 210 8.23 20.13 10.60
C ASP A 210 8.43 20.48 9.13
N THR A 211 7.89 19.66 8.27
CA THR A 211 8.03 19.82 6.83
C THR A 211 6.66 19.85 6.15
N ASN A 212 6.59 20.61 5.07
CA ASN A 212 5.41 20.69 4.24
C ASN A 212 5.78 20.34 2.79
N GLY A 213 4.89 19.67 2.10
CA GLY A 213 5.07 19.28 0.71
C GLY A 213 3.84 19.62 -0.12
N MET A 214 4.04 19.99 -1.38
CA MET A 214 2.95 20.19 -2.34
C MET A 214 3.28 19.46 -3.63
N SER A 215 2.29 18.79 -4.19
CA SER A 215 2.41 18.09 -5.47
C SER A 215 1.27 18.46 -6.40
N PHE A 216 1.60 18.51 -7.70
CA PHE A 216 0.62 18.58 -8.79
C PHE A 216 1.05 17.61 -9.87
N GLY A 217 0.08 17.00 -10.52
CA GLY A 217 0.38 16.09 -11.60
C GLY A 217 -0.83 15.79 -12.47
N LEU A 218 -0.55 15.00 -13.49
CA LEU A 218 -1.56 14.46 -14.40
C LEU A 218 -1.33 12.95 -14.57
N LYS A 219 -2.41 12.22 -14.77
CA LYS A 219 -2.40 10.80 -15.06
C LYS A 219 -3.08 10.57 -16.40
N LEU A 220 -2.34 10.00 -17.35
CA LEU A 220 -2.86 9.59 -18.65
C LEU A 220 -3.07 8.08 -18.66
N LYS A 221 -4.19 7.64 -19.25
CA LYS A 221 -4.50 6.24 -19.55
C LYS A 221 -4.51 6.06 -21.07
N PHE A 222 -3.77 5.11 -21.55
CA PHE A 222 -3.64 4.78 -22.97
C PHE A 222 -4.53 3.57 -23.34
#